data_7d834dbe9af7528c93115e99fd50ff9b
#
_entry.id   7d834dbe9af7528c93115e99fd50ff9b
#
_cell.length_a   1.000
_cell.length_b   1.000
_cell.length_c   1.000
_cell.angle_alpha   90.00
_cell.angle_beta   90.00
_cell.angle_gamma   90.00
#
_symmetry.space_group_name_H-M   'P 1'
#
loop_
_entity.id
_entity.type
_entity.pdbx_description
1 polymer ?
#
loop_
_entity_poly.entity_id
_entity_poly.type
_entity_poly.pdbx_seq_one_letter_code
_entity_poly.pdbx_strand_id
1 'polypeptide(L)'
;MEIAPGIRRLGAGLVNVYLLEESGAVTIIDAGAPGYWKDLHAELAAMGRTPDDVRALLLTHAHSDHVGFAEQIRRESGVPVLVHPDDAALARGEVGQVRDEHGPGYRSWSIRAIAGFAFFALTHGMTRVTPIAEVGTLLDGATLDVPGAPRVVHLPGHTSGSVAFHVPARDAVFVGDAFATRNVITGRRGPHLATTFNEDNRRAIASLARLDGLAAGIVLPGHGDAWSKGLEEAVRLVRDSIPDELRA
;
A
#
# COMPACT_ATOMS: atom_id res chain seq x y z
N MET A 1 1.41 7.05 14.46
CA MET A 1 0.06 7.49 14.93
C MET A 1 -0.88 6.29 14.93
N GLU A 2 -1.59 6.02 16.04
CA GLU A 2 -2.58 4.94 16.11
C GLU A 2 -3.84 5.31 15.32
N ILE A 3 -4.31 4.38 14.48
CA ILE A 3 -5.52 4.53 13.65
C ILE A 3 -6.68 3.74 14.25
N ALA A 4 -6.40 2.54 14.76
CA ALA A 4 -7.32 1.67 15.47
C ALA A 4 -6.51 0.81 16.45
N PRO A 5 -7.15 0.13 17.43
CA PRO A 5 -6.43 -0.70 18.38
C PRO A 5 -5.49 -1.70 17.70
N GLY A 6 -4.19 -1.58 17.97
CA GLY A 6 -3.15 -2.41 17.38
C GLY A 6 -2.82 -2.12 15.91
N ILE A 7 -3.36 -1.05 15.32
CA ILE A 7 -3.03 -0.59 13.96
C ILE A 7 -2.47 0.81 14.02
N ARG A 8 -1.22 0.99 13.63
CA ARG A 8 -0.55 2.28 13.60
C ARG A 8 -0.11 2.63 12.18
N ARG A 9 -0.03 3.92 11.88
CA ARG A 9 0.42 4.44 10.59
C ARG A 9 1.69 5.27 10.77
N LEU A 10 2.68 5.00 9.95
CA LEU A 10 3.75 5.93 9.62
C LEU A 10 3.33 6.78 8.41
N GLY A 11 3.89 7.97 8.33
CA GLY A 11 3.59 8.90 7.25
C GLY A 11 2.39 9.79 7.54
N ALA A 12 2.29 10.85 6.73
CA ALA A 12 1.28 11.91 6.86
C ALA A 12 0.25 11.88 5.71
N GLY A 13 -0.08 10.70 5.20
CA GLY A 13 -1.08 10.50 4.16
C GLY A 13 -0.61 10.89 2.74
N LEU A 14 0.70 11.07 2.51
CA LEU A 14 1.26 11.09 1.14
C LEU A 14 1.60 9.68 0.70
N VAL A 15 2.35 8.98 1.51
CA VAL A 15 2.63 7.55 1.40
C VAL A 15 2.46 6.96 2.78
N ASN A 16 1.77 5.85 2.90
CA ASN A 16 1.47 5.21 4.17
C ASN A 16 2.24 3.90 4.33
N VAL A 17 2.67 3.65 5.55
CA VAL A 17 3.15 2.36 6.04
C VAL A 17 2.34 2.03 7.26
N TYR A 18 1.95 0.78 7.43
CA TYR A 18 1.17 0.39 8.60
C TYR A 18 1.91 -0.66 9.43
N LEU A 19 1.74 -0.55 10.75
CA LEU A 19 2.22 -1.53 11.72
C LEU A 19 0.98 -2.18 12.35
N LEU A 20 0.89 -3.49 12.22
CA LEU A 20 -0.16 -4.30 12.81
C LEU A 20 0.45 -5.10 13.98
N GLU A 21 0.09 -4.71 15.20
CA GLU A 21 0.61 -5.32 16.43
C GLU A 21 -0.37 -6.32 17.00
N GLU A 22 0.16 -7.49 17.40
CA GLU A 22 -0.56 -8.51 18.12
C GLU A 22 0.38 -9.26 19.07
N SER A 23 -0.02 -9.36 20.34
CA SER A 23 0.71 -10.14 21.36
C SER A 23 2.22 -9.79 21.47
N GLY A 24 2.56 -8.53 21.23
CA GLY A 24 3.95 -8.06 21.34
C GLY A 24 4.78 -8.24 20.06
N ALA A 25 4.22 -8.79 19.01
CA ALA A 25 4.87 -8.93 17.71
C ALA A 25 4.21 -8.03 16.67
N VAL A 26 4.93 -7.68 15.61
CA VAL A 26 4.52 -6.68 14.62
C VAL A 26 4.62 -7.26 13.20
N THR A 27 3.59 -7.02 12.40
CA THR A 27 3.61 -7.13 10.95
C THR A 27 3.66 -5.72 10.37
N ILE A 28 4.56 -5.49 9.42
CA ILE A 28 4.63 -4.22 8.68
C ILE A 28 3.95 -4.42 7.33
N ILE A 29 3.12 -3.45 6.93
CA ILE A 29 2.47 -3.43 5.61
C ILE A 29 3.00 -2.22 4.85
N ASP A 30 3.68 -2.50 3.75
CA ASP A 30 4.51 -1.61 2.92
C ASP A 30 5.73 -1.03 3.66
N ALA A 31 6.66 -0.47 2.88
CA ALA A 31 7.91 0.07 3.38
C ALA A 31 8.13 1.55 2.99
N GLY A 32 7.10 2.20 2.46
CA GLY A 32 7.12 3.61 2.16
C GLY A 32 8.33 4.08 1.36
N ALA A 33 8.83 5.27 1.67
CA ALA A 33 10.07 5.81 1.14
C ALA A 33 11.29 5.44 2.02
N PRO A 34 12.53 5.43 1.49
CA PRO A 34 13.73 5.12 2.27
C PRO A 34 13.88 5.95 3.56
N GLY A 35 13.47 7.22 3.52
CA GLY A 35 13.53 8.12 4.68
C GLY A 35 12.66 7.69 5.87
N TYR A 36 11.69 6.81 5.67
CA TYR A 36 10.85 6.28 6.75
C TYR A 36 11.56 5.29 7.68
N TRP A 37 12.77 4.86 7.33
CA TRP A 37 13.55 3.96 8.17
C TRP A 37 13.70 4.45 9.61
N LYS A 38 14.13 5.71 9.79
CA LYS A 38 14.25 6.32 11.12
C LYS A 38 12.89 6.49 11.82
N ASP A 39 11.84 6.78 11.05
CA ASP A 39 10.50 6.96 11.61
C ASP A 39 9.93 5.61 12.07
N LEU A 40 10.26 4.50 11.37
CA LEU A 40 9.94 3.14 11.80
C LEU A 40 10.53 2.83 13.18
N HIS A 41 11.82 3.11 13.38
CA HIS A 41 12.45 2.89 14.68
C HIS A 41 11.81 3.71 15.79
N ALA A 42 11.49 4.98 15.52
CA ALA A 42 10.82 5.84 16.49
C ALA A 42 9.40 5.33 16.84
N GLU A 43 8.66 4.84 15.85
CA GLU A 43 7.30 4.33 16.06
C GLU A 43 7.32 2.98 16.79
N LEU A 44 8.25 2.06 16.46
CA LEU A 44 8.46 0.82 17.21
C LEU A 44 8.81 1.10 18.67
N ALA A 45 9.73 2.00 18.91
CA ALA A 45 10.09 2.40 20.27
C ALA A 45 8.91 2.98 21.05
N ALA A 46 8.07 3.81 20.41
CA ALA A 46 6.85 4.36 21.01
C ALA A 46 5.81 3.29 21.35
N MET A 47 5.88 2.12 20.68
CA MET A 47 5.07 0.94 21.00
C MET A 47 5.72 0.04 22.07
N GLY A 48 6.93 0.37 22.54
CA GLY A 48 7.73 -0.52 23.38
C GLY A 48 8.23 -1.76 22.61
N ARG A 49 8.49 -1.60 21.31
CA ARG A 49 8.94 -2.65 20.40
C ARG A 49 10.28 -2.28 19.77
N THR A 50 10.92 -3.28 19.20
CA THR A 50 12.19 -3.17 18.46
C THR A 50 12.05 -3.84 17.08
N PRO A 51 12.98 -3.68 16.17
CA PRO A 51 12.98 -4.43 14.91
C PRO A 51 12.95 -5.96 15.09
N ASP A 52 13.45 -6.48 16.22
CA ASP A 52 13.44 -7.91 16.54
C ASP A 52 12.02 -8.45 16.83
N ASP A 53 11.06 -7.56 17.12
CA ASP A 53 9.66 -7.92 17.32
C ASP A 53 8.89 -8.00 15.97
N VAL A 54 9.51 -7.57 14.87
CA VAL A 54 8.89 -7.60 13.54
C VAL A 54 8.97 -9.02 12.97
N ARG A 55 7.85 -9.60 12.61
CA ARG A 55 7.75 -10.97 12.09
C ARG A 55 7.75 -11.04 10.55
N ALA A 56 7.20 -10.03 9.91
CA ALA A 56 7.19 -9.93 8.44
C ALA A 56 6.98 -8.50 7.99
N LEU A 57 7.48 -8.20 6.79
CA LEU A 57 7.08 -7.06 5.98
C LEU A 57 6.31 -7.57 4.78
N LEU A 58 5.06 -7.13 4.64
CA LEU A 58 4.14 -7.52 3.58
C LEU A 58 4.01 -6.35 2.61
N LEU A 59 4.31 -6.57 1.33
CA LEU A 59 4.15 -5.56 0.31
C LEU A 59 2.78 -5.70 -0.36
N THR A 60 2.02 -4.60 -0.41
CA THR A 60 0.79 -4.55 -1.20
C THR A 60 1.09 -4.62 -2.69
N HIS A 61 2.21 -4.03 -3.10
CA HIS A 61 2.76 -4.03 -4.45
C HIS A 61 4.21 -3.51 -4.42
N ALA A 62 4.91 -3.53 -5.55
CA ALA A 62 6.34 -3.24 -5.57
C ALA A 62 6.71 -1.89 -6.21
N HIS A 63 5.86 -0.86 -6.17
CA HIS A 63 6.26 0.49 -6.57
C HIS A 63 7.28 1.10 -5.59
N SER A 64 8.08 2.02 -6.09
CA SER A 64 9.22 2.62 -5.39
C SER A 64 8.87 3.33 -4.08
N ASP A 65 7.64 3.80 -3.92
CA ASP A 65 7.14 4.43 -2.72
C ASP A 65 6.50 3.45 -1.72
N HIS A 66 6.50 2.15 -2.02
CA HIS A 66 6.04 1.09 -1.14
C HIS A 66 7.14 0.12 -0.70
N VAL A 67 8.32 0.17 -1.35
CA VAL A 67 9.45 -0.73 -1.04
C VAL A 67 10.65 -0.03 -0.39
N GLY A 68 10.54 1.25 -0.03
CA GLY A 68 11.63 2.14 0.30
C GLY A 68 12.66 1.62 1.30
N PHE A 69 12.27 1.14 2.49
CA PHE A 69 13.18 0.55 3.47
C PHE A 69 13.16 -0.98 3.53
N ALA A 70 12.47 -1.65 2.59
CA ALA A 70 12.26 -3.10 2.65
C ALA A 70 13.59 -3.89 2.65
N GLU A 71 14.53 -3.57 1.76
CA GLU A 71 15.84 -4.22 1.75
C GLU A 71 16.64 -3.92 3.01
N GLN A 72 16.48 -2.73 3.58
CA GLN A 72 17.22 -2.34 4.77
C GLN A 72 16.78 -3.16 5.99
N ILE A 73 15.47 -3.30 6.25
CA ILE A 73 14.99 -4.11 7.38
C ILE A 73 15.32 -5.60 7.17
N ARG A 74 15.22 -6.09 5.93
CA ARG A 74 15.62 -7.46 5.60
C ARG A 74 17.08 -7.73 5.98
N ARG A 75 18.00 -6.84 5.62
CA ARG A 75 19.43 -6.99 5.88
C ARG A 75 19.82 -6.79 7.34
N GLU A 76 19.23 -5.79 8.01
CA GLU A 76 19.64 -5.41 9.36
C GLU A 76 18.96 -6.26 10.44
N SER A 77 17.74 -6.73 10.21
CA SER A 77 16.96 -7.47 11.21
C SER A 77 16.50 -8.86 10.77
N GLY A 78 16.87 -9.29 9.55
CA GLY A 78 16.48 -10.60 9.03
C GLY A 78 14.98 -10.76 8.80
N VAL A 79 14.21 -9.67 8.78
CA VAL A 79 12.76 -9.70 8.59
C VAL A 79 12.43 -10.19 7.17
N PRO A 80 11.60 -11.23 7.00
CA PRO A 80 11.19 -11.68 5.69
C PRO A 80 10.31 -10.63 5.01
N VAL A 81 10.62 -10.34 3.73
CA VAL A 81 9.81 -9.46 2.88
C VAL A 81 9.00 -10.33 1.93
N LEU A 82 7.68 -10.19 1.97
CA LEU A 82 6.77 -11.00 1.17
C LEU A 82 6.07 -10.12 0.13
N VAL A 83 5.97 -10.62 -1.10
CA VAL A 83 5.32 -9.95 -2.23
C VAL A 83 4.58 -10.99 -3.09
N HIS A 84 3.57 -10.55 -3.84
CA HIS A 84 2.92 -11.42 -4.82
C HIS A 84 3.92 -11.83 -5.93
N PRO A 85 3.88 -13.07 -6.43
CA PRO A 85 4.82 -13.55 -7.46
C PRO A 85 4.94 -12.65 -8.68
N ASP A 86 3.82 -12.06 -9.13
CA ASP A 86 3.78 -11.20 -10.32
C ASP A 86 4.54 -9.87 -10.12
N ASP A 87 4.78 -9.45 -8.87
CA ASP A 87 5.58 -8.25 -8.53
C ASP A 87 7.02 -8.60 -8.09
N ALA A 88 7.37 -9.88 -8.00
CA ALA A 88 8.68 -10.26 -7.47
C ALA A 88 9.85 -9.72 -8.31
N ALA A 89 9.74 -9.73 -9.64
CA ALA A 89 10.75 -9.17 -10.53
C ALA A 89 10.86 -7.63 -10.37
N LEU A 90 9.73 -6.95 -10.19
CA LEU A 90 9.70 -5.50 -9.93
C LEU A 90 10.36 -5.18 -8.57
N ALA A 91 10.04 -5.93 -7.53
CA ALA A 91 10.63 -5.76 -6.20
C ALA A 91 12.15 -5.97 -6.20
N ARG A 92 12.66 -6.90 -7.02
CA ARG A 92 14.10 -7.14 -7.20
C ARG A 92 14.78 -6.18 -8.18
N GLY A 93 14.03 -5.23 -8.78
CA GLY A 93 14.57 -4.26 -9.73
C GLY A 93 15.01 -4.89 -11.06
N GLU A 94 14.53 -6.09 -11.39
CA GLU A 94 14.81 -6.81 -12.64
C GLU A 94 14.01 -6.24 -13.81
N VAL A 95 12.88 -5.60 -13.51
CA VAL A 95 12.01 -4.90 -14.46
C VAL A 95 11.67 -3.50 -13.93
N GLY A 96 11.34 -2.59 -14.82
CA GLY A 96 10.87 -1.25 -14.48
C GLY A 96 9.37 -1.19 -14.26
N GLN A 97 8.91 -0.11 -13.62
CA GLN A 97 7.48 0.18 -13.50
C GLN A 97 6.87 0.43 -14.89
N VAL A 98 5.73 -0.18 -15.14
CA VAL A 98 4.93 0.01 -16.36
C VAL A 98 3.74 0.90 -16.02
N ARG A 99 3.21 1.61 -17.00
CA ARG A 99 1.98 2.41 -16.88
C ARG A 99 1.09 2.15 -18.09
N ASP A 100 -0.21 2.24 -17.88
CA ASP A 100 -1.19 2.17 -18.95
C ASP A 100 -1.05 3.42 -19.85
N GLU A 101 -0.47 3.24 -21.04
CA GLU A 101 -0.25 4.33 -22.02
C GLU A 101 -1.57 4.87 -22.60
N HIS A 102 -2.65 4.09 -22.51
CA HIS A 102 -3.98 4.43 -22.99
C HIS A 102 -4.91 4.92 -21.87
N GLY A 103 -4.38 5.00 -20.65
CA GLY A 103 -5.14 5.48 -19.51
C GLY A 103 -5.53 6.95 -19.65
N PRO A 104 -6.71 7.35 -19.14
CA PRO A 104 -7.11 8.74 -19.17
C PRO A 104 -6.13 9.56 -18.34
N GLY A 105 -5.57 10.59 -18.94
CA GLY A 105 -4.74 11.58 -18.25
C GLY A 105 -5.55 12.35 -17.20
N TYR A 106 -4.86 13.08 -16.33
CA TYR A 106 -5.55 13.95 -15.37
C TYR A 106 -6.21 15.13 -16.07
N ARG A 107 -7.52 15.29 -15.86
CA ARG A 107 -8.27 16.46 -16.32
C ARG A 107 -8.02 17.72 -15.49
N SER A 108 -7.46 17.55 -14.30
CA SER A 108 -7.12 18.65 -13.40
C SER A 108 -5.77 18.39 -12.72
N TRP A 109 -5.05 19.45 -12.44
CA TRP A 109 -3.73 19.41 -11.81
C TRP A 109 -3.74 20.35 -10.61
N SER A 110 -3.10 19.94 -9.53
CA SER A 110 -2.87 20.80 -8.38
C SER A 110 -1.37 21.03 -8.22
N ILE A 111 -0.91 22.22 -8.55
CA ILE A 111 0.50 22.59 -8.36
C ILE A 111 0.95 22.36 -6.93
N ARG A 112 0.08 22.63 -5.95
CA ARG A 112 0.38 22.40 -4.53
C ARG A 112 0.53 20.91 -4.21
N ALA A 113 -0.32 20.05 -4.78
CA ALA A 113 -0.24 18.60 -4.57
C ALA A 113 1.03 18.03 -5.19
N ILE A 114 1.32 18.40 -6.45
CA ILE A 114 2.52 17.98 -7.17
C ILE A 114 3.80 18.48 -6.46
N ALA A 115 3.86 19.76 -6.10
CA ALA A 115 5.02 20.31 -5.40
C ALA A 115 5.21 19.64 -4.02
N GLY A 116 4.13 19.37 -3.29
CA GLY A 116 4.17 18.66 -2.01
C GLY A 116 4.69 17.25 -2.16
N PHE A 117 4.22 16.50 -3.17
CA PHE A 117 4.70 15.14 -3.42
C PHE A 117 6.15 15.13 -3.92
N ALA A 118 6.52 16.05 -4.82
CA ALA A 118 7.90 16.17 -5.28
C ALA A 118 8.86 16.52 -4.13
N PHE A 119 8.48 17.45 -3.26
CA PHE A 119 9.25 17.76 -2.05
C PHE A 119 9.40 16.53 -1.15
N PHE A 120 8.31 15.80 -0.90
CA PHE A 120 8.35 14.56 -0.15
C PHE A 120 9.30 13.54 -0.80
N ALA A 121 9.17 13.30 -2.10
CA ALA A 121 9.99 12.34 -2.84
C ALA A 121 11.48 12.66 -2.74
N LEU A 122 11.85 13.94 -2.85
CA LEU A 122 13.23 14.41 -2.73
C LEU A 122 13.77 14.27 -1.30
N THR A 123 12.99 14.69 -0.31
CA THR A 123 13.42 14.71 1.10
C THR A 123 13.45 13.32 1.75
N HIS A 124 12.65 12.36 1.22
CA HIS A 124 12.60 10.99 1.72
C HIS A 124 13.34 9.98 0.83
N GLY A 125 14.07 10.46 -0.18
CA GLY A 125 14.99 9.63 -0.96
C GLY A 125 14.34 8.65 -1.93
N MET A 126 13.12 8.92 -2.43
CA MET A 126 12.39 8.01 -3.33
C MET A 126 13.15 7.70 -4.64
N THR A 127 14.10 8.54 -5.04
CA THR A 127 14.96 8.29 -6.21
C THR A 127 16.11 7.33 -5.95
N ARG A 128 16.27 6.84 -4.72
CA ARG A 128 17.37 5.99 -4.26
C ARG A 128 16.88 4.70 -3.59
N VAL A 129 15.78 4.17 -4.08
CA VAL A 129 15.23 2.90 -3.56
C VAL A 129 16.18 1.76 -3.92
N THR A 130 16.51 0.94 -2.92
CA THR A 130 17.36 -0.23 -3.10
C THR A 130 16.50 -1.42 -3.47
N PRO A 131 16.79 -2.14 -4.58
CA PRO A 131 16.12 -3.39 -4.92
C PRO A 131 16.21 -4.41 -3.78
N ILE A 132 15.16 -5.20 -3.60
CA ILE A 132 15.09 -6.23 -2.56
C ILE A 132 15.77 -7.50 -3.09
N ALA A 133 16.87 -7.91 -2.44
CA ALA A 133 17.67 -9.04 -2.94
C ALA A 133 16.90 -10.37 -2.90
N GLU A 134 16.03 -10.56 -1.91
CA GLU A 134 15.28 -11.79 -1.71
C GLU A 134 13.87 -11.48 -1.21
N VAL A 135 12.86 -12.06 -1.84
CA VAL A 135 11.45 -11.93 -1.46
C VAL A 135 10.79 -13.29 -1.33
N GLY A 136 9.96 -13.44 -0.30
CA GLY A 136 9.04 -14.58 -0.18
C GLY A 136 7.74 -14.30 -0.94
N THR A 137 6.87 -15.30 -0.97
CA THR A 137 5.68 -15.33 -1.82
C THR A 137 4.40 -15.11 -1.03
N LEU A 138 3.55 -14.21 -1.52
CA LEU A 138 2.15 -14.05 -1.11
C LEU A 138 1.25 -14.75 -2.13
N LEU A 139 0.40 -15.66 -1.66
CA LEU A 139 -0.57 -16.35 -2.52
C LEU A 139 -1.98 -15.85 -2.25
N ASP A 140 -2.75 -15.65 -3.30
CA ASP A 140 -4.16 -15.25 -3.21
C ASP A 140 -4.97 -16.19 -2.33
N GLY A 141 -5.80 -15.64 -1.47
CA GLY A 141 -6.66 -16.39 -0.54
C GLY A 141 -5.95 -16.96 0.69
N ALA A 142 -4.62 -16.93 0.75
CA ALA A 142 -3.87 -17.40 1.91
C ALA A 142 -4.11 -16.50 3.13
N THR A 143 -4.26 -17.10 4.31
CA THR A 143 -4.16 -16.40 5.60
C THR A 143 -2.75 -16.62 6.12
N LEU A 144 -2.06 -15.52 6.42
CA LEU A 144 -0.65 -15.55 6.80
C LEU A 144 -0.51 -15.81 8.30
N ASP A 145 0.46 -16.65 8.68
CA ASP A 145 0.82 -16.94 10.07
C ASP A 145 1.78 -15.86 10.60
N VAL A 146 1.28 -14.65 10.69
CA VAL A 146 1.98 -13.46 11.23
C VAL A 146 0.99 -12.64 12.05
N PRO A 147 1.46 -11.71 12.93
CA PRO A 147 0.59 -10.83 13.70
C PRO A 147 -0.56 -10.24 12.89
N GLY A 148 -1.79 -10.42 13.40
CA GLY A 148 -3.02 -9.99 12.75
C GLY A 148 -3.62 -10.97 11.75
N ALA A 149 -2.92 -12.08 11.42
CA ALA A 149 -3.36 -13.13 10.50
C ALA A 149 -4.05 -12.56 9.23
N PRO A 150 -3.39 -11.64 8.48
CA PRO A 150 -4.00 -11.01 7.31
C PRO A 150 -4.24 -12.03 6.20
N ARG A 151 -5.43 -11.97 5.60
CA ARG A 151 -5.77 -12.74 4.41
C ARG A 151 -5.41 -11.96 3.16
N VAL A 152 -4.66 -12.59 2.27
CA VAL A 152 -4.26 -12.02 0.98
C VAL A 152 -5.44 -12.02 0.00
N VAL A 153 -5.69 -10.88 -0.64
CA VAL A 153 -6.69 -10.72 -1.71
C VAL A 153 -5.99 -10.11 -2.91
N HIS A 154 -5.80 -10.87 -3.98
CA HIS A 154 -5.13 -10.39 -5.19
C HIS A 154 -6.01 -9.37 -5.92
N LEU A 155 -5.49 -8.15 -6.14
CA LEU A 155 -6.20 -7.03 -6.77
C LEU A 155 -5.36 -6.45 -7.94
N PRO A 156 -5.12 -7.24 -8.99
CA PRO A 156 -4.23 -6.83 -10.07
C PRO A 156 -4.77 -5.63 -10.86
N GLY A 157 -3.84 -4.81 -11.37
CA GLY A 157 -4.15 -3.71 -12.26
C GLY A 157 -3.41 -2.43 -11.92
N HIS A 158 -3.20 -2.10 -10.63
CA HIS A 158 -2.25 -1.05 -10.26
C HIS A 158 -0.83 -1.52 -10.57
N THR A 159 -0.46 -2.71 -10.07
CA THR A 159 0.56 -3.59 -10.64
C THR A 159 -0.07 -4.95 -10.92
N SER A 160 0.63 -5.80 -11.64
CA SER A 160 0.16 -7.18 -11.88
C SER A 160 0.09 -8.00 -10.59
N GLY A 161 0.94 -7.70 -9.61
CA GLY A 161 1.02 -8.37 -8.31
C GLY A 161 0.34 -7.62 -7.16
N SER A 162 -0.43 -6.57 -7.42
CA SER A 162 -1.13 -5.82 -6.36
C SER A 162 -2.05 -6.72 -5.52
N VAL A 163 -1.96 -6.58 -4.19
CA VAL A 163 -2.81 -7.30 -3.22
C VAL A 163 -3.39 -6.36 -2.18
N ALA A 164 -4.52 -6.75 -1.60
CA ALA A 164 -5.00 -6.23 -0.32
C ALA A 164 -4.78 -7.25 0.80
N PHE A 165 -4.71 -6.76 2.03
CA PHE A 165 -4.66 -7.59 3.23
C PHE A 165 -5.92 -7.36 4.05
N HIS A 166 -6.79 -8.36 4.09
CA HIS A 166 -8.02 -8.32 4.89
C HIS A 166 -7.75 -8.90 6.28
N VAL A 167 -8.07 -8.16 7.33
CA VAL A 167 -7.88 -8.52 8.72
C VAL A 167 -9.23 -8.47 9.45
N PRO A 168 -10.07 -9.54 9.34
CA PRO A 168 -11.41 -9.55 9.90
C PRO A 168 -11.44 -9.29 11.41
N ALA A 169 -10.46 -9.83 12.16
CA ALA A 169 -10.35 -9.67 13.60
C ALA A 169 -10.15 -8.21 14.04
N ARG A 170 -9.77 -7.33 13.12
CA ARG A 170 -9.56 -5.88 13.34
C ARG A 170 -10.57 -5.02 12.59
N ASP A 171 -11.57 -5.63 11.95
CA ASP A 171 -12.54 -4.93 11.09
C ASP A 171 -11.86 -4.01 10.06
N ALA A 172 -10.73 -4.45 9.49
CA ALA A 172 -9.84 -3.64 8.67
C ALA A 172 -9.41 -4.34 7.38
N VAL A 173 -9.15 -3.52 6.35
CA VAL A 173 -8.53 -3.95 5.10
C VAL A 173 -7.49 -2.92 4.64
N PHE A 174 -6.28 -3.40 4.33
CA PHE A 174 -5.21 -2.63 3.72
C PHE A 174 -5.28 -2.85 2.21
N VAL A 175 -5.59 -1.81 1.47
CA VAL A 175 -5.90 -1.94 0.03
C VAL A 175 -4.73 -1.50 -0.87
N GLY A 176 -3.61 -1.05 -0.28
CA GLY A 176 -2.51 -0.48 -1.04
C GLY A 176 -3.01 0.60 -1.99
N ASP A 177 -2.64 0.48 -3.25
CA ASP A 177 -3.02 1.40 -4.32
C ASP A 177 -4.08 0.85 -5.28
N ALA A 178 -4.80 -0.22 -4.90
CA ALA A 178 -6.01 -0.61 -5.61
C ALA A 178 -7.00 0.58 -5.72
N PHE A 179 -7.01 1.43 -4.71
CA PHE A 179 -7.56 2.78 -4.74
C PHE A 179 -6.97 3.64 -3.62
N ALA A 180 -7.03 4.95 -3.78
CA ALA A 180 -6.50 5.91 -2.82
C ALA A 180 -7.60 6.79 -2.23
N THR A 181 -7.34 7.41 -1.06
CA THR A 181 -8.17 8.46 -0.47
C THR A 181 -7.55 9.85 -0.63
N ARG A 182 -6.35 9.93 -1.23
CA ARG A 182 -5.69 11.16 -1.62
C ARG A 182 -4.95 10.98 -2.93
N ASN A 183 -5.28 11.83 -3.91
CA ASN A 183 -4.54 11.87 -5.16
C ASN A 183 -3.37 12.85 -5.06
N VAL A 184 -2.16 12.37 -5.26
CA VAL A 184 -0.92 13.16 -5.13
C VAL A 184 -0.70 14.17 -6.27
N ILE A 185 -1.43 14.03 -7.38
CA ILE A 185 -1.36 14.93 -8.54
C ILE A 185 -2.50 15.97 -8.52
N THR A 186 -3.73 15.51 -8.33
CA THR A 186 -4.90 16.42 -8.38
C THR A 186 -5.22 17.05 -7.04
N GLY A 187 -4.75 16.47 -5.93
CA GLY A 187 -5.11 16.85 -4.57
C GLY A 187 -6.51 16.37 -4.15
N ARG A 188 -7.20 15.58 -4.99
CA ARG A 188 -8.53 15.01 -4.67
C ARG A 188 -8.46 14.23 -3.36
N ARG A 189 -9.49 14.34 -2.55
CA ARG A 189 -9.67 13.58 -1.32
C ARG A 189 -10.91 12.67 -1.41
N GLY A 190 -10.92 11.62 -0.59
CA GLY A 190 -11.92 10.56 -0.57
C GLY A 190 -11.60 9.42 -1.54
N PRO A 191 -12.27 8.27 -1.41
CA PRO A 191 -11.97 7.07 -2.22
C PRO A 191 -12.10 7.34 -3.73
N HIS A 192 -11.07 6.96 -4.50
CA HIS A 192 -11.02 7.10 -5.96
C HIS A 192 -9.94 6.23 -6.58
N LEU A 193 -10.11 5.88 -7.86
CA LEU A 193 -9.12 5.15 -8.64
C LEU A 193 -7.98 6.08 -9.09
N ALA A 194 -6.73 5.65 -8.89
CA ALA A 194 -5.54 6.41 -9.29
C ALA A 194 -5.08 6.01 -10.71
N THR A 195 -5.88 6.32 -11.74
CA THR A 195 -5.74 5.79 -13.10
C THR A 195 -4.39 6.03 -13.79
N THR A 196 -3.67 7.08 -13.43
CA THR A 196 -2.41 7.45 -14.11
C THR A 196 -1.23 6.55 -13.76
N PHE A 197 -1.31 5.85 -12.61
CA PHE A 197 -0.21 5.02 -12.13
C PHE A 197 -0.48 3.52 -12.28
N ASN A 198 -1.65 3.14 -12.78
CA ASN A 198 -1.98 1.75 -13.02
C ASN A 198 -1.24 1.20 -14.24
N GLU A 199 -0.82 -0.06 -14.16
CA GLU A 199 -0.33 -0.83 -15.33
C GLU A 199 -1.46 -1.13 -16.30
N ASP A 200 -2.66 -1.42 -15.77
CA ASP A 200 -3.86 -1.77 -16.53
C ASP A 200 -5.11 -1.27 -15.80
N ASN A 201 -5.68 -0.17 -16.29
CA ASN A 201 -6.87 0.43 -15.68
C ASN A 201 -8.10 -0.48 -15.75
N ARG A 202 -8.28 -1.24 -16.84
CA ARG A 202 -9.43 -2.13 -16.97
C ARG A 202 -9.35 -3.29 -15.99
N ARG A 203 -8.15 -3.85 -15.83
CA ARG A 203 -7.89 -4.91 -14.85
C ARG A 203 -8.04 -4.40 -13.41
N ALA A 204 -7.57 -3.19 -13.11
CA ALA A 204 -7.75 -2.54 -11.81
C ALA A 204 -9.24 -2.37 -11.47
N ILE A 205 -10.05 -1.90 -12.42
CA ILE A 205 -11.51 -1.77 -12.27
C ILE A 205 -12.17 -3.12 -12.04
N ALA A 206 -11.83 -4.12 -12.86
CA ALA A 206 -12.41 -5.46 -12.75
C ALA A 206 -12.06 -6.13 -11.41
N SER A 207 -10.85 -5.92 -10.92
CA SER A 207 -10.37 -6.51 -9.66
C SER A 207 -11.12 -5.97 -8.43
N LEU A 208 -11.74 -4.78 -8.49
CA LEU A 208 -12.55 -4.24 -7.39
C LEU A 208 -13.71 -5.18 -6.99
N ALA A 209 -14.19 -6.02 -7.90
CA ALA A 209 -15.22 -7.02 -7.59
C ALA A 209 -14.76 -8.05 -6.54
N ARG A 210 -13.47 -8.23 -6.36
CA ARG A 210 -12.90 -9.13 -5.35
C ARG A 210 -13.02 -8.60 -3.92
N LEU A 211 -13.33 -7.32 -3.78
CA LEU A 211 -13.61 -6.68 -2.49
C LEU A 211 -15.09 -6.79 -2.10
N ASP A 212 -15.96 -7.17 -3.04
CA ASP A 212 -17.39 -7.30 -2.78
C ASP A 212 -17.64 -8.41 -1.76
N GLY A 213 -18.47 -8.14 -0.76
CA GLY A 213 -18.80 -9.07 0.30
C GLY A 213 -17.73 -9.22 1.41
N LEU A 214 -16.57 -8.55 1.30
CA LEU A 214 -15.65 -8.48 2.43
C LEU A 214 -16.16 -7.46 3.45
N ALA A 215 -16.25 -7.87 4.71
CA ALA A 215 -16.61 -6.97 5.80
C ALA A 215 -15.35 -6.29 6.35
N ALA A 216 -15.31 -4.94 6.27
CA ALA A 216 -14.29 -4.12 6.92
C ALA A 216 -14.86 -2.71 7.18
N GLY A 217 -14.87 -2.30 8.44
CA GLY A 217 -15.27 -0.95 8.85
C GLY A 217 -14.22 0.09 8.55
N ILE A 218 -12.92 -0.32 8.49
CA ILE A 218 -11.79 0.59 8.24
C ILE A 218 -11.05 0.14 6.99
N VAL A 219 -10.84 1.09 6.07
CA VAL A 219 -10.02 0.89 4.87
C VAL A 219 -8.74 1.72 4.98
N LEU A 220 -7.61 1.08 4.72
CA LEU A 220 -6.27 1.59 4.91
C LEU A 220 -5.52 1.61 3.55
N PRO A 221 -5.53 2.76 2.84
CA PRO A 221 -4.92 2.89 1.53
C PRO A 221 -3.43 3.22 1.60
N GLY A 222 -2.69 2.99 0.52
CA GLY A 222 -1.30 3.42 0.37
C GLY A 222 -1.15 4.94 0.36
N HIS A 223 -2.14 5.66 -0.16
CA HIS A 223 -2.16 7.12 -0.21
C HIS A 223 -3.44 7.71 0.38
N GLY A 224 -3.28 8.66 1.30
CA GLY A 224 -4.38 9.39 1.94
C GLY A 224 -4.70 8.92 3.34
N ASP A 225 -5.80 9.43 3.88
CA ASP A 225 -6.23 9.10 5.24
C ASP A 225 -7.05 7.80 5.24
N ALA A 226 -7.05 7.10 6.38
CA ALA A 226 -7.92 5.96 6.60
C ALA A 226 -9.39 6.35 6.37
N TRP A 227 -10.15 5.42 5.78
CA TRP A 227 -11.57 5.59 5.54
C TRP A 227 -12.36 4.72 6.52
N SER A 228 -13.19 5.35 7.35
CA SER A 228 -13.91 4.71 8.46
C SER A 228 -15.42 4.56 8.26
N LYS A 229 -15.87 4.65 6.99
CA LYS A 229 -17.30 4.48 6.65
C LYS A 229 -17.59 3.14 5.97
N GLY A 230 -16.67 2.18 6.13
CA GLY A 230 -16.79 0.83 5.59
C GLY A 230 -16.26 0.66 4.17
N LEU A 231 -15.86 -0.58 3.87
CA LEU A 231 -15.30 -0.97 2.58
C LEU A 231 -16.33 -0.86 1.45
N GLU A 232 -17.58 -1.26 1.69
CA GLU A 232 -18.66 -1.20 0.69
C GLU A 232 -18.86 0.23 0.18
N GLU A 233 -18.95 1.22 1.09
CA GLU A 233 -19.07 2.63 0.69
C GLU A 233 -17.82 3.12 -0.05
N ALA A 234 -16.62 2.74 0.41
CA ALA A 234 -15.37 3.09 -0.27
C ALA A 234 -15.36 2.57 -1.72
N VAL A 235 -15.65 1.28 -1.93
CA VAL A 235 -15.69 0.66 -3.26
C VAL A 235 -16.73 1.31 -4.15
N ARG A 236 -17.92 1.62 -3.62
CA ARG A 236 -18.96 2.35 -4.36
C ARG A 236 -18.45 3.71 -4.84
N LEU A 237 -17.82 4.51 -3.95
CA LEU A 237 -17.26 5.82 -4.30
C LEU A 237 -16.12 5.70 -5.33
N VAL A 238 -15.30 4.66 -5.23
CA VAL A 238 -14.26 4.35 -6.24
C VAL A 238 -14.91 4.09 -7.60
N ARG A 239 -15.93 3.23 -7.68
CA ARG A 239 -16.67 2.94 -8.91
C ARG A 239 -17.33 4.20 -9.49
N ASP A 240 -17.91 5.05 -8.65
CA ASP A 240 -18.49 6.34 -9.06
C ASP A 240 -17.41 7.30 -9.62
N SER A 241 -16.15 7.12 -9.22
CA SER A 241 -15.02 7.94 -9.65
C SER A 241 -14.41 7.53 -10.98
N ILE A 242 -14.77 6.35 -11.52
CA ILE A 242 -14.20 5.82 -12.76
C ILE A 242 -14.57 6.77 -13.92
N PRO A 243 -13.57 7.22 -14.72
CA PRO A 243 -13.82 8.03 -15.90
C PRO A 243 -14.71 7.28 -16.91
N ASP A 244 -15.59 8.03 -17.61
CA ASP A 244 -16.54 7.43 -18.55
C ASP A 244 -15.85 6.63 -19.66
N GLU A 245 -14.64 7.04 -20.05
CA GLU A 245 -13.80 6.37 -21.07
C GLU A 245 -13.37 4.95 -20.65
N LEU A 246 -13.39 4.65 -19.35
CA LEU A 246 -13.02 3.35 -18.79
C LEU A 246 -14.22 2.51 -18.34
N ARG A 247 -15.45 3.02 -18.48
CA ARG A 247 -16.68 2.31 -18.05
C ARG A 247 -17.23 1.35 -19.11
N ALA A 248 -16.65 1.35 -20.31
CA ALA A 248 -17.12 0.58 -21.48
C ALA A 248 -16.53 -0.83 -21.53
#